data_309b33acf690d3514d29d92d67fbbc9b
#
_entry.id   309b33acf690d3514d29d92d67fbbc9b
#
_cell.length_a   1.000
_cell.length_b   1.000
_cell.length_c   1.000
_cell.angle_alpha   90.00
_cell.angle_beta   90.00
_cell.angle_gamma   90.00
#
_symmetry.space_group_name_H-M   'P 1'
#
loop_
_entity.id
_entity.type
_entity.pdbx_description
1 polymer ?
#
loop_
_entity_poly.entity_id
_entity_poly.type
_entity_poly.pdbx_seq_one_letter_code
_entity_poly.pdbx_strand_id
1 'polypeptide(L)'
;MHLGDGCTVGQRTGFFASFGARIVLGKGCMVSYLVLVRAGNSHNIIDLDTMENLDDNTKRDVILGEHVWIGMRVTLMNGVEIGDGSIIGANSFVCKRTFPKNCCIAGSPAKIIRERVAWIRDGFELHKEIEDYQEFIYE
;
A
#
# COMPACT_ATOMS: atom_id res chain seq x y z
N MET A 1 -12.30 -8.45 1.27
CA MET A 1 -11.00 -8.13 1.89
C MET A 1 -10.25 -9.43 2.15
N HIS A 2 -8.97 -9.46 1.86
CA HIS A 2 -8.09 -10.59 2.15
C HIS A 2 -6.79 -10.08 2.79
N LEU A 3 -6.42 -10.65 3.93
CA LEU A 3 -5.13 -10.42 4.59
C LEU A 3 -4.36 -11.73 4.59
N GLY A 4 -3.13 -11.71 4.07
CA GLY A 4 -2.24 -12.86 4.10
C GLY A 4 -1.75 -13.21 5.51
N ASP A 5 -1.20 -14.39 5.67
CA ASP A 5 -0.68 -14.87 6.93
C ASP A 5 0.43 -13.94 7.48
N GLY A 6 0.49 -13.78 8.79
CA GLY A 6 1.52 -12.96 9.46
C GLY A 6 1.34 -11.46 9.32
N CYS A 7 0.23 -10.98 8.75
CA CYS A 7 -0.08 -9.55 8.74
C CYS A 7 -0.40 -9.04 10.16
N THR A 8 0.06 -7.83 10.46
CA THR A 8 -0.31 -7.10 11.68
C THR A 8 -0.95 -5.77 11.33
N VAL A 9 -1.96 -5.37 12.10
CA VAL A 9 -2.72 -4.15 11.86
C VAL A 9 -2.80 -3.34 13.15
N GLY A 10 -2.33 -2.11 13.07
CA GLY A 10 -2.37 -1.16 14.17
C GLY A 10 -3.77 -0.62 14.45
N GLN A 11 -3.95 -0.04 15.62
CA GLN A 11 -5.23 0.48 16.09
C GLN A 11 -5.74 1.63 15.21
N ARG A 12 -7.07 1.79 15.18
CA ARG A 12 -7.77 2.84 14.43
C ARG A 12 -7.48 2.83 12.92
N THR A 13 -7.16 1.67 12.38
CA THR A 13 -7.01 1.45 10.95
C THR A 13 -8.35 1.03 10.36
N GLY A 14 -8.72 1.62 9.22
CA GLY A 14 -9.97 1.35 8.53
C GLY A 14 -9.74 0.77 7.13
N PHE A 15 -10.48 -0.30 6.80
CA PHE A 15 -10.52 -0.89 5.48
C PHE A 15 -11.94 -0.79 4.92
N PHE A 16 -12.09 -0.08 3.82
CA PHE A 16 -13.38 0.15 3.18
C PHE A 16 -13.34 -0.28 1.72
N ALA A 17 -14.17 -1.24 1.36
CA ALA A 17 -14.34 -1.68 -0.01
C ALA A 17 -15.79 -1.53 -0.44
N SER A 18 -16.04 -0.96 -1.60
CA SER A 18 -17.37 -0.74 -2.15
C SER A 18 -17.51 -1.31 -3.56
N PHE A 19 -18.73 -1.68 -3.94
CA PHE A 19 -19.10 -2.11 -5.29
C PHE A 19 -18.22 -3.21 -5.90
N GLY A 20 -17.95 -4.25 -5.12
CA GLY A 20 -17.18 -5.40 -5.57
C GLY A 20 -15.67 -5.18 -5.66
N ALA A 21 -15.17 -4.01 -5.25
CA ALA A 21 -13.74 -3.76 -5.16
C ALA A 21 -13.10 -4.60 -4.04
N ARG A 22 -11.83 -4.91 -4.21
CA ARG A 22 -11.09 -5.77 -3.29
C ARG A 22 -9.97 -4.99 -2.60
N ILE A 23 -9.71 -5.37 -1.35
CA ILE A 23 -8.51 -5.00 -0.62
C ILE A 23 -7.76 -6.30 -0.35
N VAL A 24 -6.55 -6.40 -0.85
CA VAL A 24 -5.70 -7.59 -0.72
C VAL A 24 -4.34 -7.17 -0.19
N LEU A 25 -3.91 -7.78 0.91
CA LEU A 25 -2.57 -7.68 1.45
C LEU A 25 -1.94 -9.06 1.38
N GLY A 26 -0.73 -9.13 0.81
CA GLY A 26 0.08 -10.34 0.80
C GLY A 26 0.54 -10.72 2.21
N LYS A 27 1.32 -11.79 2.31
CA LYS A 27 1.82 -12.30 3.60
C LYS A 27 2.77 -11.32 4.28
N GLY A 28 2.78 -11.31 5.60
CA GLY A 28 3.78 -10.60 6.40
C GLY A 28 3.72 -9.08 6.35
N CYS A 29 2.64 -8.50 5.85
CA CYS A 29 2.47 -7.05 5.82
C CYS A 29 2.35 -6.48 7.24
N MET A 30 2.88 -5.28 7.43
CA MET A 30 2.74 -4.53 8.66
C MET A 30 2.02 -3.21 8.40
N VAL A 31 0.83 -3.07 8.96
CA VAL A 31 0.02 -1.86 8.87
C VAL A 31 0.09 -1.12 10.20
N SER A 32 0.60 0.09 10.18
CA SER A 32 0.73 0.93 11.38
C SER A 32 -0.63 1.49 11.82
N TYR A 33 -0.61 2.44 12.75
CA TYR A 33 -1.81 3.03 13.32
C TYR A 33 -2.46 4.05 12.39
N LEU A 34 -3.78 4.23 12.49
CA LEU A 34 -4.52 5.30 11.83
C LEU A 34 -4.40 5.24 10.28
N VAL A 35 -4.24 4.08 9.72
CA VAL A 35 -4.19 3.88 8.27
C VAL A 35 -5.62 3.80 7.73
N LEU A 36 -5.85 4.44 6.60
CA LEU A 36 -7.10 4.34 5.84
C LEU A 36 -6.84 3.66 4.50
N VAL A 37 -7.54 2.56 4.24
CA VAL A 37 -7.50 1.87 2.95
C VAL A 37 -8.90 1.88 2.35
N ARG A 38 -9.04 2.50 1.19
CA ARG A 38 -10.33 2.57 0.48
C ARG A 38 -10.22 2.04 -0.93
N ALA A 39 -10.93 0.96 -1.20
CA ALA A 39 -11.09 0.38 -2.53
C ALA A 39 -12.48 0.70 -3.08
N GLY A 40 -12.53 1.12 -4.35
CA GLY A 40 -13.76 1.54 -5.02
C GLY A 40 -14.26 2.93 -4.58
N ASN A 41 -15.03 3.54 -5.44
CA ASN A 41 -15.73 4.80 -5.19
C ASN A 41 -17.21 4.55 -4.96
N SER A 42 -17.84 5.39 -4.13
CA SER A 42 -19.28 5.30 -3.87
C SER A 42 -20.09 6.18 -4.82
N HIS A 43 -19.45 7.13 -5.49
CA HIS A 43 -20.08 8.15 -6.34
C HIS A 43 -19.26 8.36 -7.60
N ASN A 44 -19.94 8.77 -8.67
CA ASN A 44 -19.31 9.10 -9.93
C ASN A 44 -18.99 10.60 -10.02
N ILE A 45 -17.95 10.93 -10.76
CA ILE A 45 -17.59 12.30 -11.11
C ILE A 45 -17.93 12.47 -12.59
N ILE A 46 -18.77 13.44 -12.91
CA ILE A 46 -19.22 13.71 -14.27
C ILE A 46 -18.59 15.00 -14.77
N ASP A 47 -17.97 14.94 -15.93
CA ASP A 47 -17.54 16.13 -16.67
C ASP A 47 -18.79 16.84 -17.20
N LEU A 48 -18.97 18.11 -16.84
CA LEU A 48 -20.17 18.86 -17.21
C LEU A 48 -20.16 19.34 -18.67
N ASP A 49 -19.02 19.38 -19.32
CA ASP A 49 -18.90 19.79 -20.70
C ASP A 49 -19.14 18.62 -21.66
N THR A 50 -18.60 17.44 -21.32
CA THR A 50 -18.71 16.23 -22.15
C THR A 50 -19.80 15.28 -21.71
N MET A 51 -20.29 15.43 -20.47
CA MET A 51 -21.23 14.52 -19.80
C MET A 51 -20.67 13.09 -19.61
N GLU A 52 -19.37 12.95 -19.66
CA GLU A 52 -18.68 11.70 -19.45
C GLU A 52 -18.41 11.44 -17.96
N ASN A 53 -18.44 10.17 -17.58
CA ASN A 53 -18.03 9.75 -16.25
C ASN A 53 -16.50 9.72 -16.19
N LEU A 54 -15.91 10.57 -15.36
CA LEU A 54 -14.48 10.66 -15.15
C LEU A 54 -13.94 9.58 -14.19
N ASP A 55 -14.81 8.82 -13.55
CA ASP A 55 -14.40 7.76 -12.66
C ASP A 55 -14.01 6.52 -13.45
N ASP A 56 -12.71 6.20 -13.41
CA ASP A 56 -12.19 4.98 -14.01
C ASP A 56 -12.56 3.77 -13.15
N ASN A 57 -13.67 3.14 -13.49
CA ASN A 57 -14.18 1.97 -12.80
C ASN A 57 -13.36 0.69 -13.06
N THR A 58 -12.30 0.73 -13.88
CA THR A 58 -11.48 -0.44 -14.19
C THR A 58 -10.43 -0.74 -13.11
N LYS A 59 -10.00 0.28 -12.37
CA LYS A 59 -8.99 0.17 -11.30
C LYS A 59 -9.59 0.55 -9.95
N ARG A 60 -10.25 -0.41 -9.31
CA ARG A 60 -10.96 -0.19 -8.04
C ARG A 60 -10.26 -0.81 -6.84
N ASP A 61 -9.46 -1.84 -7.07
CA ASP A 61 -8.83 -2.62 -6.03
C ASP A 61 -7.67 -1.86 -5.38
N VAL A 62 -7.35 -2.23 -4.15
CA VAL A 62 -6.09 -1.91 -3.48
C VAL A 62 -5.37 -3.23 -3.24
N ILE A 63 -4.22 -3.38 -3.86
CA ILE A 63 -3.45 -4.63 -3.83
C ILE A 63 -2.04 -4.35 -3.33
N LEU A 64 -1.69 -4.98 -2.24
CA LEU A 64 -0.36 -4.95 -1.67
C LEU A 64 0.26 -6.35 -1.79
N GLY A 65 1.50 -6.40 -2.23
CA GLY A 65 2.28 -7.61 -2.27
C GLY A 65 2.61 -8.16 -0.89
N GLU A 66 3.58 -9.04 -0.83
CA GLU A 66 4.07 -9.62 0.41
C GLU A 66 5.02 -8.65 1.13
N HIS A 67 5.04 -8.74 2.46
CA HIS A 67 5.99 -8.00 3.29
C HIS A 67 6.03 -6.49 2.99
N VAL A 68 4.85 -5.86 2.89
CA VAL A 68 4.73 -4.41 2.72
C VAL A 68 4.54 -3.75 4.08
N TRP A 69 5.31 -2.70 4.34
CA TRP A 69 5.15 -1.88 5.53
C TRP A 69 4.41 -0.59 5.22
N ILE A 70 3.28 -0.37 5.86
CA ILE A 70 2.50 0.86 5.77
C ILE A 70 2.71 1.68 7.03
N GLY A 71 3.30 2.86 6.85
CA GLY A 71 3.54 3.82 7.92
C GLY A 71 2.25 4.40 8.52
N MET A 72 2.39 5.07 9.65
CA MET A 72 1.28 5.67 10.37
C MET A 72 0.58 6.76 9.55
N ARG A 73 -0.75 6.86 9.65
CA ARG A 73 -1.59 7.86 8.97
C ARG A 73 -1.48 7.86 7.44
N VAL A 74 -1.15 6.74 6.87
CA VAL A 74 -1.18 6.58 5.41
C VAL A 74 -2.62 6.43 4.95
N THR A 75 -2.92 7.03 3.81
CA THR A 75 -4.17 6.81 3.08
C THR A 75 -3.87 6.14 1.75
N LEU A 76 -4.45 4.96 1.53
CA LEU A 76 -4.42 4.24 0.26
C LEU A 76 -5.78 4.31 -0.39
N MET A 77 -5.82 4.82 -1.62
CA MET A 77 -7.06 4.95 -2.39
C MET A 77 -7.15 3.89 -3.47
N ASN A 78 -8.31 3.79 -4.07
CA ASN A 78 -8.60 2.85 -5.16
C ASN A 78 -7.58 2.91 -6.30
N GLY A 79 -7.29 1.75 -6.89
CA GLY A 79 -6.37 1.58 -8.00
C GLY A 79 -4.88 1.59 -7.61
N VAL A 80 -4.58 1.37 -6.32
CA VAL A 80 -3.20 1.30 -5.83
C VAL A 80 -2.71 -0.14 -5.85
N GLU A 81 -1.54 -0.34 -6.42
CA GLU A 81 -0.79 -1.60 -6.36
C GLU A 81 0.61 -1.34 -5.82
N ILE A 82 1.01 -2.05 -4.79
CA ILE A 82 2.33 -1.92 -4.15
C ILE A 82 3.06 -3.26 -4.25
N GLY A 83 4.26 -3.25 -4.82
CA GLY A 83 5.09 -4.44 -4.94
C GLY A 83 5.65 -4.92 -3.60
N ASP A 84 6.08 -6.19 -3.58
CA ASP A 84 6.59 -6.87 -2.41
C ASP A 84 7.76 -6.12 -1.75
N GLY A 85 7.89 -6.21 -0.44
CA GLY A 85 9.00 -5.67 0.33
C GLY A 85 9.07 -4.14 0.39
N SER A 86 8.06 -3.44 -0.12
CA SER A 86 8.06 -1.97 -0.16
C SER A 86 7.58 -1.34 1.14
N ILE A 87 7.93 -0.06 1.30
CA ILE A 87 7.63 0.74 2.49
C ILE A 87 6.84 1.97 2.06
N ILE A 88 5.78 2.28 2.78
CA ILE A 88 5.04 3.53 2.59
C ILE A 88 5.26 4.41 3.81
N GLY A 89 5.90 5.54 3.61
CA GLY A 89 6.22 6.50 4.68
C GLY A 89 4.98 7.09 5.33
N ALA A 90 5.09 7.44 6.61
CA ALA A 90 3.99 8.01 7.37
C ALA A 90 3.41 9.28 6.72
N ASN A 91 2.10 9.52 6.92
CA ASN A 91 1.35 10.66 6.38
C ASN A 91 1.32 10.74 4.83
N SER A 92 1.55 9.64 4.13
CA SER A 92 1.48 9.61 2.67
C SER A 92 0.06 9.40 2.17
N PHE A 93 -0.23 9.99 1.01
CA PHE A 93 -1.46 9.78 0.27
C PHE A 93 -1.15 9.09 -1.06
N VAL A 94 -1.64 7.88 -1.25
CA VAL A 94 -1.35 7.02 -2.41
C VAL A 94 -2.64 6.77 -3.19
N CYS A 95 -2.67 7.11 -4.45
CA CYS A 95 -3.83 6.91 -5.31
C CYS A 95 -3.46 6.49 -6.73
N LYS A 96 -4.30 5.63 -7.33
CA LYS A 96 -4.29 5.20 -8.76
C LYS A 96 -2.89 5.02 -9.34
N ARG A 97 -2.02 4.26 -8.67
CA ARG A 97 -0.65 4.05 -9.14
C ARG A 97 -0.11 2.67 -8.74
N THR A 98 0.72 2.12 -9.62
CA THR A 98 1.48 0.91 -9.36
C THR A 98 2.91 1.27 -8.98
N PHE A 99 3.40 0.70 -7.89
CA PHE A 99 4.76 0.86 -7.40
C PHE A 99 5.50 -0.48 -7.43
N PRO A 100 6.79 -0.48 -7.82
CA PRO A 100 7.58 -1.70 -7.90
C PRO A 100 7.91 -2.28 -6.53
N LYS A 101 8.59 -3.40 -6.54
CA LYS A 101 9.10 -4.09 -5.36
C LYS A 101 10.25 -3.32 -4.70
N ASN A 102 10.44 -3.53 -3.41
CA ASN A 102 11.61 -3.05 -2.66
C ASN A 102 11.88 -1.55 -2.84
N CYS A 103 10.84 -0.74 -2.76
CA CYS A 103 10.98 0.71 -2.81
C CYS A 103 10.36 1.39 -1.59
N CYS A 104 10.87 2.56 -1.27
CA CYS A 104 10.29 3.47 -0.30
C CYS A 104 9.47 4.53 -1.01
N ILE A 105 8.21 4.65 -0.62
CA ILE A 105 7.20 5.51 -1.23
C ILE A 105 6.76 6.52 -0.18
N ALA A 106 6.72 7.80 -0.51
CA ALA A 106 6.25 8.81 0.44
C ALA A 106 5.73 10.06 -0.26
N GLY A 107 4.95 10.84 0.46
CA GLY A 107 4.44 12.15 0.03
C GLY A 107 2.95 12.15 -0.27
N SER A 108 2.47 13.32 -0.70
CA SER A 108 1.08 13.57 -1.11
C SER A 108 1.05 14.50 -2.32
N PRO A 109 0.88 13.98 -3.54
CA PRO A 109 0.76 12.56 -3.91
C PRO A 109 2.06 11.79 -3.70
N ALA A 110 1.95 10.52 -3.31
CA ALA A 110 3.10 9.70 -2.99
C ALA A 110 3.93 9.36 -4.24
N LYS A 111 5.24 9.34 -4.06
CA LYS A 111 6.24 9.04 -5.08
C LYS A 111 7.31 8.12 -4.51
N ILE A 112 8.03 7.41 -5.37
CA ILE A 112 9.23 6.67 -4.97
C ILE A 112 10.29 7.68 -4.54
N ILE A 113 10.75 7.54 -3.30
CA ILE A 113 11.83 8.37 -2.74
C ILE A 113 13.15 7.60 -2.65
N ARG A 114 13.09 6.27 -2.64
CA ARG A 114 14.27 5.41 -2.65
C ARG A 114 13.93 4.04 -3.24
N GLU A 115 14.82 3.51 -4.03
CA GLU A 115 14.76 2.16 -4.58
C GLU A 115 15.75 1.23 -3.88
N ARG A 116 15.57 -0.09 -4.07
CA ARG A 116 16.43 -1.13 -3.53
C ARG A 116 16.56 -1.04 -2.00
N VAL A 117 15.43 -0.99 -1.34
CA VAL A 117 15.31 -1.02 0.12
C VAL A 117 14.61 -2.30 0.56
N ALA A 118 14.95 -2.76 1.75
CA ALA A 118 14.22 -3.79 2.46
C ALA A 118 13.97 -3.31 3.90
N TRP A 119 12.99 -3.90 4.57
CA TRP A 119 12.73 -3.65 5.97
C TRP A 119 12.60 -4.95 6.75
N ILE A 120 12.90 -4.90 8.01
CA ILE A 120 12.75 -6.04 8.93
C ILE A 120 11.90 -5.62 10.12
N ARG A 121 11.10 -6.56 10.62
CA ARG A 121 10.15 -6.30 11.70
C ARG A 121 10.83 -6.15 13.06
N ASP A 122 11.76 -7.03 13.31
CA ASP A 122 12.48 -7.08 14.57
C ASP A 122 13.76 -6.24 14.52
N GLY A 123 14.14 -5.71 15.67
CA GLY A 123 15.17 -4.68 15.78
C GLY A 123 16.46 -4.96 15.00
N PHE A 124 17.02 -3.92 14.48
CA PHE A 124 18.25 -3.95 13.72
C PHE A 124 19.44 -4.21 14.64
N GLU A 125 20.10 -5.36 14.48
CA GLU A 125 21.42 -5.60 15.05
C GLU A 125 22.48 -5.17 14.04
N LEU A 126 23.21 -4.12 14.38
CA LEU A 126 24.25 -3.50 13.52
C LEU A 126 25.32 -4.48 12.99
N HIS A 127 25.41 -5.67 13.58
CA HIS A 127 26.42 -6.68 13.25
C HIS A 127 25.86 -7.91 12.55
N LYS A 128 24.57 -7.93 12.25
CA LYS A 128 23.98 -9.00 11.44
C LYS A 128 24.49 -8.90 10.03
N GLU A 129 24.96 -10.00 9.48
CA GLU A 129 25.46 -10.04 8.10
C GLU A 129 24.32 -9.73 7.12
N ILE A 130 24.66 -9.07 6.01
CA ILE A 130 23.71 -8.69 4.95
C ILE A 130 22.91 -9.89 4.43
N GLU A 131 23.47 -11.09 4.52
CA GLU A 131 22.81 -12.35 4.12
C GLU A 131 21.48 -12.58 4.85
N ASP A 132 21.35 -12.11 6.10
CA ASP A 132 20.11 -12.22 6.88
C ASP A 132 18.96 -11.40 6.31
N TYR A 133 19.23 -10.46 5.41
CA TYR A 133 18.23 -9.59 4.78
C TYR A 133 17.89 -10.00 3.35
N GLN A 134 18.61 -10.96 2.77
CA GLN A 134 18.38 -11.38 1.38
C GLN A 134 16.98 -11.95 1.16
N GLU A 135 16.40 -12.57 2.17
CA GLU A 135 15.03 -13.10 2.09
C GLU A 135 13.96 -12.02 1.84
N PHE A 136 14.26 -10.76 2.14
CA PHE A 136 13.33 -9.64 1.95
C PHE A 136 13.59 -8.85 0.65
N ILE A 137 14.53 -9.31 -0.17
CA ILE A 137 14.79 -8.73 -1.49
C ILE A 137 14.01 -9.55 -2.52
N TYR A 138 12.99 -8.94 -3.08
CA TYR A 138 12.13 -9.55 -4.09
C TYR A 138 12.62 -9.20 -5.50
N GLU A 139 12.83 -10.21 -6.31
CA GLU A 139 13.23 -10.04 -7.72
C GLU A 139 12.07 -9.82 -8.68
#